data_fb25bc8c96239fc2606e6b9bd008edf3
#
_entry.id   fb25bc8c96239fc2606e6b9bd008edf3
#
_cell.length_a   1.000
_cell.length_b   1.000
_cell.length_c   1.000
_cell.angle_alpha   90.00
_cell.angle_beta   90.00
_cell.angle_gamma   90.00
#
_symmetry.space_group_name_H-M   'P 1'
#
loop_
_entity.id
_entity.type
_entity.pdbx_description
1 polymer ?
#
loop_
_entity_poly.entity_id
_entity_poly.type
_entity_poly.pdbx_seq_one_letter_code
_entity_poly.pdbx_strand_id
1 'polypeptide(L)'
;MTRVKRSVHARKKRRATLDRTKGFRGEAHSSYKRAKEAVMKADSYAYRDRRNRKRDFRRLWITRINAAARQNGMTYGTFMHGLKLAGIELDRKVLADIAVRDPETFRRFAESAREASAA
;
A
#
# COMPACT_ATOMS: atom_id res chain seq x y z
N MET A 1 18.26 -35.47 39.18
CA MET A 1 17.47 -34.45 38.45
C MET A 1 18.19 -33.97 37.20
N THR A 2 17.47 -33.87 36.09
CA THR A 2 18.06 -33.40 34.85
C THR A 2 18.07 -31.87 34.83
N ARG A 3 19.26 -31.29 34.60
CA ARG A 3 19.39 -29.83 34.52
C ARG A 3 18.85 -29.32 33.16
N VAL A 4 17.91 -28.43 33.20
CA VAL A 4 17.40 -27.78 31.98
C VAL A 4 18.33 -26.64 31.57
N LYS A 5 18.96 -26.77 30.39
CA LYS A 5 19.87 -25.78 29.87
C LYS A 5 19.12 -24.85 28.90
N ARG A 6 19.12 -23.55 29.18
CA ARG A 6 18.48 -22.54 28.34
C ARG A 6 19.36 -22.05 27.19
N SER A 7 20.62 -22.45 27.15
CA SER A 7 21.62 -21.92 26.22
C SER A 7 21.23 -22.11 24.75
N VAL A 8 20.65 -23.25 24.40
CA VAL A 8 20.24 -23.54 23.01
C VAL A 8 19.11 -22.60 22.58
N HIS A 9 18.08 -22.44 23.39
CA HIS A 9 16.97 -21.53 23.09
C HIS A 9 17.42 -20.08 23.04
N ALA A 10 18.27 -19.65 23.95
CA ALA A 10 18.84 -18.31 23.97
C ALA A 10 19.63 -18.01 22.69
N ARG A 11 20.47 -18.94 22.24
CA ARG A 11 21.20 -18.82 20.97
C ARG A 11 20.30 -18.71 19.77
N LYS A 12 19.31 -19.57 19.66
CA LYS A 12 18.34 -19.55 18.57
C LYS A 12 17.60 -18.22 18.50
N LYS A 13 17.16 -17.73 19.65
CA LYS A 13 16.46 -16.45 19.76
C LYS A 13 17.33 -15.27 19.33
N ARG A 14 18.58 -15.24 19.80
CA ARG A 14 19.55 -14.20 19.43
C ARG A 14 19.89 -14.25 17.94
N ARG A 15 20.12 -15.46 17.41
CA ARG A 15 20.41 -15.65 16.00
C ARG A 15 19.27 -15.18 15.12
N ALA A 16 18.03 -15.50 15.46
CA ALA A 16 16.86 -15.05 14.73
C ALA A 16 16.78 -13.52 14.68
N THR A 17 17.08 -12.84 15.80
CA THR A 17 17.11 -11.38 15.85
C THR A 17 18.22 -10.81 14.97
N LEU A 18 19.44 -11.37 15.05
CA LEU A 18 20.57 -10.92 14.24
C LEU A 18 20.37 -11.19 12.75
N ASP A 19 19.70 -12.28 12.39
CA ASP A 19 19.36 -12.56 10.98
C ASP A 19 18.44 -11.50 10.39
N ARG A 20 17.54 -10.95 11.18
CA ARG A 20 16.65 -9.85 10.77
C ARG A 20 17.37 -8.51 10.62
N THR A 21 18.50 -8.33 11.28
CA THR A 21 19.29 -7.08 11.23
C THR A 21 20.47 -7.14 10.28
N LYS A 22 20.59 -8.19 9.47
CA LYS A 22 21.62 -8.27 8.45
C LYS A 22 21.57 -7.07 7.53
N GLY A 23 22.70 -6.43 7.32
CA GLY A 23 22.81 -5.23 6.48
C GLY A 23 22.50 -3.92 7.19
N PHE A 24 22.12 -3.95 8.46
CA PHE A 24 21.89 -2.72 9.23
C PHE A 24 23.22 -2.04 9.55
N ARG A 25 23.20 -0.71 9.56
CA ARG A 25 24.38 0.09 9.83
C ARG A 25 24.81 0.01 11.29
N GLY A 26 26.12 0.19 11.52
CA GLY A 26 26.70 0.23 12.84
C GLY A 26 26.70 -1.13 13.51
N GLU A 27 26.55 -1.17 14.82
CA GLU A 27 26.56 -2.37 15.63
C GLU A 27 25.25 -3.17 15.60
N ALA A 28 24.21 -2.65 14.97
CA ALA A 28 22.92 -3.30 14.92
C ALA A 28 22.94 -4.66 14.21
N HIS A 29 23.88 -4.88 13.29
CA HIS A 29 24.05 -6.16 12.60
C HIS A 29 24.89 -7.18 13.36
N SER A 30 25.59 -6.77 14.42
CA SER A 30 26.54 -7.64 15.17
C SER A 30 26.24 -7.75 16.66
N SER A 31 25.80 -6.67 17.32
CA SER A 31 25.48 -6.66 18.75
C SER A 31 24.02 -6.99 18.97
N TYR A 32 23.74 -8.02 19.75
CA TYR A 32 22.35 -8.44 20.04
C TYR A 32 21.51 -7.34 20.69
N LYS A 33 22.09 -6.61 21.63
CA LYS A 33 21.37 -5.49 22.31
C LYS A 33 20.91 -4.44 21.31
N ARG A 34 21.81 -4.01 20.45
CA ARG A 34 21.50 -3.03 19.39
C ARG A 34 20.57 -3.60 18.32
N ALA A 35 20.78 -4.86 17.97
CA ALA A 35 19.91 -5.56 17.03
C ALA A 35 18.48 -5.66 17.54
N LYS A 36 18.29 -5.98 18.81
CA LYS A 36 16.96 -6.05 19.43
C LYS A 36 16.23 -4.71 19.39
N GLU A 37 16.91 -3.64 19.75
CA GLU A 37 16.36 -2.28 19.66
C GLU A 37 15.99 -1.88 18.23
N ALA A 38 16.87 -2.19 17.29
CA ALA A 38 16.65 -1.91 15.87
C ALA A 38 15.47 -2.70 15.30
N VAL A 39 15.30 -3.97 15.66
CA VAL A 39 14.17 -4.80 15.26
C VAL A 39 12.85 -4.27 15.83
N MET A 40 12.83 -3.87 17.10
CA MET A 40 11.63 -3.26 17.70
C MET A 40 11.20 -2.02 16.94
N LYS A 41 12.14 -1.16 16.58
CA LYS A 41 11.88 0.06 15.81
C LYS A 41 11.41 -0.26 14.39
N ALA A 42 12.06 -1.23 13.73
CA ALA A 42 11.67 -1.69 12.41
C ALA A 42 10.25 -2.28 12.40
N ASP A 43 9.89 -3.06 13.39
CA ASP A 43 8.55 -3.63 13.52
C ASP A 43 7.48 -2.56 13.78
N SER A 44 7.81 -1.56 14.58
CA SER A 44 6.94 -0.41 14.82
C SER A 44 6.69 0.37 13.53
N TYR A 45 7.73 0.62 12.76
CA TYR A 45 7.62 1.27 11.44
C TYR A 45 6.84 0.42 10.44
N ALA A 46 7.07 -0.89 10.42
CA ALA A 46 6.36 -1.82 9.56
C ALA A 46 4.85 -1.82 9.86
N TYR A 47 4.46 -1.82 11.13
CA TYR A 47 3.07 -1.71 11.55
C TYR A 47 2.42 -0.42 11.05
N ARG A 48 3.07 0.71 11.29
CA ARG A 48 2.62 2.02 10.83
C ARG A 48 2.51 2.08 9.31
N ASP A 49 3.55 1.63 8.62
CA ASP A 49 3.67 1.77 7.17
C ASP A 49 2.77 0.82 6.38
N ARG A 50 2.41 -0.34 6.95
CA ARG A 50 1.37 -1.19 6.34
C ARG A 50 0.03 -0.46 6.24
N ARG A 51 -0.29 0.37 7.21
CA ARG A 51 -1.51 1.20 7.20
C ARG A 51 -1.37 2.39 6.27
N ASN A 52 -0.23 3.05 6.31
CA ASN A 52 0.07 4.18 5.43
C ASN A 52 0.09 3.75 3.95
N ARG A 53 0.59 2.56 3.65
CA ARG A 53 0.63 2.03 2.28
C ARG A 53 -0.75 1.99 1.63
N LYS A 54 -1.76 1.58 2.37
CA LYS A 54 -3.15 1.56 1.88
C LYS A 54 -3.64 2.97 1.53
N ARG A 55 -3.33 3.94 2.38
CA ARG A 55 -3.68 5.35 2.15
C ARG A 55 -2.92 5.95 0.98
N ASP A 56 -1.65 5.64 0.87
CA ASP A 56 -0.77 6.15 -0.20
C ASP A 56 -1.19 5.62 -1.57
N PHE A 57 -1.49 4.32 -1.66
CA PHE A 57 -2.00 3.75 -2.90
C PHE A 57 -3.35 4.31 -3.28
N ARG A 58 -4.24 4.51 -2.32
CA ARG A 58 -5.53 5.13 -2.60
C ARG A 58 -5.37 6.55 -3.16
N ARG A 59 -4.47 7.35 -2.58
CA ARG A 59 -4.15 8.69 -3.12
C ARG A 59 -3.61 8.62 -4.54
N LEU A 60 -2.71 7.68 -4.80
CA LEU A 60 -2.15 7.46 -6.14
C LEU A 60 -3.24 7.13 -7.15
N TRP A 61 -4.14 6.21 -6.81
CA TRP A 61 -5.25 5.84 -7.68
C TRP A 61 -6.17 7.03 -7.96
N ILE A 62 -6.52 7.78 -6.93
CA ILE A 62 -7.33 8.99 -7.07
C ILE A 62 -6.66 10.01 -7.98
N THR A 63 -5.35 10.22 -7.83
CA THR A 63 -4.58 11.13 -8.69
C THR A 63 -4.62 10.70 -10.15
N ARG A 64 -4.42 9.43 -10.42
CA ARG A 64 -4.48 8.87 -11.79
C ARG A 64 -5.87 8.98 -12.40
N ILE A 65 -6.90 8.63 -11.65
CA ILE A 65 -8.30 8.76 -12.10
C ILE A 65 -8.64 10.22 -12.36
N ASN A 66 -8.25 11.12 -11.49
CA ASN A 66 -8.51 12.55 -11.66
C ASN A 66 -7.84 13.11 -12.92
N ALA A 67 -6.58 12.74 -13.16
CA ALA A 67 -5.87 13.15 -14.37
C ALA A 67 -6.59 12.68 -15.64
N ALA A 68 -6.99 11.42 -15.69
CA ALA A 68 -7.73 10.87 -16.83
C ALA A 68 -9.13 11.46 -16.97
N ALA A 69 -9.82 11.71 -15.88
CA ALA A 69 -11.13 12.36 -15.89
C ALA A 69 -11.03 13.79 -16.46
N ARG A 70 -10.01 14.53 -16.06
CA ARG A 70 -9.77 15.90 -16.59
C ARG A 70 -9.44 15.91 -18.08
N GLN A 71 -8.71 14.91 -18.56
CA GLN A 71 -8.48 14.73 -20.00
C GLN A 71 -9.79 14.53 -20.77
N ASN A 72 -10.81 13.97 -20.14
CA ASN A 72 -12.14 13.78 -20.70
C ASN A 72 -13.12 14.90 -20.31
N GLY A 73 -12.63 16.01 -19.78
CA GLY A 73 -13.44 17.18 -19.46
C GLY A 73 -14.29 17.06 -18.19
N MET A 74 -13.93 16.18 -17.28
CA MET A 74 -14.64 15.95 -16.01
C MET A 74 -13.72 16.13 -14.81
N THR A 75 -14.28 16.43 -13.66
CA THR A 75 -13.56 16.36 -12.39
C THR A 75 -13.66 14.96 -11.81
N TYR A 76 -12.77 14.61 -10.88
CA TYR A 76 -12.83 13.31 -10.19
C TYR A 76 -14.19 13.08 -9.52
N GLY A 77 -14.72 14.10 -8.83
CA GLY A 77 -15.99 14.01 -8.13
C GLY A 77 -17.17 13.74 -9.06
N THR A 78 -17.25 14.49 -10.16
CA THR A 78 -18.32 14.29 -11.16
C THR A 78 -18.21 12.95 -11.87
N PHE A 79 -17.00 12.51 -12.16
CA PHE A 79 -16.76 11.19 -12.76
C PHE A 79 -17.21 10.05 -11.85
N MET A 80 -16.79 10.06 -10.60
CA MET A 80 -17.16 9.02 -9.63
C MET A 80 -18.65 9.01 -9.32
N HIS A 81 -19.25 10.18 -9.23
CA HIS A 81 -20.69 10.30 -9.05
C HIS A 81 -21.46 9.76 -10.27
N GLY A 82 -21.01 10.11 -11.47
CA GLY A 82 -21.61 9.61 -12.72
C GLY A 82 -21.50 8.10 -12.86
N LEU A 83 -20.39 7.50 -12.50
CA LEU A 83 -20.22 6.03 -12.48
C LEU A 83 -21.21 5.37 -11.52
N LYS A 84 -21.41 5.95 -10.35
CA LYS A 84 -22.36 5.46 -9.36
C LYS A 84 -23.80 5.51 -9.91
N LEU A 85 -24.16 6.60 -10.57
CA LEU A 85 -25.48 6.75 -11.21
C LEU A 85 -25.68 5.77 -12.37
N ALA A 86 -24.61 5.49 -13.11
CA ALA A 86 -24.63 4.51 -14.21
C ALA A 86 -24.66 3.05 -13.72
N GLY A 87 -24.54 2.80 -12.42
CA GLY A 87 -24.49 1.47 -11.85
C GLY A 87 -23.18 0.72 -12.10
N ILE A 88 -22.12 1.43 -12.43
CA ILE A 88 -20.78 0.85 -12.65
C ILE A 88 -20.05 0.79 -11.33
N GLU A 89 -19.89 -0.41 -10.78
CA GLU A 89 -19.22 -0.66 -9.50
C GLU A 89 -17.80 -1.20 -9.71
N LEU A 90 -16.88 -0.31 -10.02
CA LEU A 90 -15.45 -0.62 -10.12
C LEU A 90 -14.70 0.08 -9.00
N ASP A 91 -13.72 -0.61 -8.44
CA ASP A 91 -12.87 -0.01 -7.43
C ASP A 91 -11.85 0.97 -8.05
N ARG A 92 -11.26 1.79 -7.19
CA ARG A 92 -10.30 2.82 -7.63
C ARG A 92 -9.02 2.22 -8.21
N LYS A 93 -8.61 1.07 -7.74
CA LYS A 93 -7.43 0.35 -8.24
C LYS A 93 -7.61 -0.03 -9.72
N VAL A 94 -8.74 -0.65 -10.05
CA VAL A 94 -9.08 -1.06 -11.40
C VAL A 94 -9.25 0.16 -12.31
N LEU A 95 -9.96 1.18 -11.86
CA LEU A 95 -10.14 2.42 -12.62
C LEU A 95 -8.82 3.13 -12.92
N ALA A 96 -7.91 3.17 -11.94
CA ALA A 96 -6.59 3.77 -12.13
C ALA A 96 -5.73 2.96 -13.10
N ASP A 97 -5.82 1.65 -13.07
CA ASP A 97 -5.11 0.79 -14.02
C ASP A 97 -5.62 0.97 -15.44
N ILE A 98 -6.94 1.01 -15.64
CA ILE A 98 -7.56 1.31 -16.92
C ILE A 98 -7.17 2.70 -17.41
N ALA A 99 -7.13 3.69 -16.54
CA ALA A 99 -6.74 5.05 -16.88
C ALA A 99 -5.34 5.15 -17.49
N VAL A 100 -4.42 4.30 -17.05
CA VAL A 100 -3.04 4.28 -17.53
C VAL A 100 -2.87 3.39 -18.76
N ARG A 101 -3.44 2.18 -18.72
CA ARG A 101 -3.19 1.15 -19.74
C ARG A 101 -4.15 1.18 -20.90
N ASP A 102 -5.38 1.60 -20.67
CA ASP A 102 -6.44 1.60 -21.69
C ASP A 102 -7.25 2.90 -21.63
N PRO A 103 -6.71 3.99 -22.18
CA PRO A 103 -7.40 5.29 -22.18
C PRO A 103 -8.74 5.28 -22.93
N GLU A 104 -8.90 4.43 -23.93
CA GLU A 104 -10.15 4.34 -24.69
C GLU A 104 -11.30 3.77 -23.85
N THR A 105 -11.04 2.70 -23.11
CA THR A 105 -12.02 2.14 -22.18
C THR A 105 -12.37 3.14 -21.09
N PHE A 106 -11.39 3.88 -20.59
CA PHE A 106 -11.63 4.94 -19.61
C PHE A 106 -12.53 6.04 -20.19
N ARG A 107 -12.30 6.42 -21.44
CA ARG A 107 -13.14 7.37 -22.16
C ARG A 107 -14.61 6.91 -22.23
N ARG A 108 -14.83 5.65 -22.54
CA ARG A 108 -16.19 5.07 -22.55
C ARG A 108 -16.86 5.16 -21.18
N PHE A 109 -16.12 4.91 -20.11
CA PHE A 109 -16.63 5.11 -18.76
C PHE A 109 -16.95 6.58 -18.48
N ALA A 110 -16.12 7.50 -18.94
CA ALA A 110 -16.37 8.93 -18.80
C ALA A 110 -17.63 9.37 -19.56
N GLU A 111 -17.84 8.84 -20.75
CA GLU A 111 -19.06 9.09 -21.55
C GLU A 111 -20.31 8.56 -20.83
N SER A 112 -20.26 7.31 -20.35
CA SER A 112 -21.35 6.71 -19.57
C SER A 112 -21.65 7.50 -18.31
N ALA A 113 -20.62 7.95 -17.60
CA ALA A 113 -20.77 8.78 -16.41
C ALA A 113 -21.40 10.14 -16.72
N ARG A 114 -21.04 10.74 -17.84
CA ARG A 114 -21.60 12.02 -18.30
C ARG A 114 -23.07 11.86 -18.65
N GLU A 115 -23.42 10.84 -19.40
CA GLU A 115 -24.80 10.53 -19.79
C GLU A 115 -25.67 10.28 -18.55
N ALA A 116 -25.20 9.47 -17.60
CA ALA A 116 -25.92 9.20 -16.37
C ALA A 116 -26.11 10.45 -15.50
N SER A 117 -25.16 11.38 -15.53
CA SER A 117 -25.24 12.64 -14.78
C SER A 117 -26.14 13.67 -15.44
N ALA A 118 -26.37 13.58 -16.76
CA ALA A 118 -27.21 14.47 -17.52
C ALA A 118 -28.68 14.05 -17.50
N ALA A 119 -28.95 12.80 -17.14
CA ALA A 119 -30.30 12.23 -17.13
C ALA A 119 -31.16 12.65 -15.91
#